data_b3df5ac6329d1c93d9fec71328cfe829
#
_entry.id   b3df5ac6329d1c93d9fec71328cfe829
#
_cell.length_a   1.000
_cell.length_b   1.000
_cell.length_c   1.000
_cell.angle_alpha   90.00
_cell.angle_beta   90.00
_cell.angle_gamma   90.00
#
_symmetry.space_group_name_H-M   'P 1'
#
loop_
_entity.id
_entity.type
_entity.pdbx_description
1 polymer ?
#
loop_
_entity_poly.entity_id
_entity_poly.type
_entity_poly.pdbx_seq_one_letter_code
_entity_poly.pdbx_strand_id
1 'polypeptide(L)'
;MTRITRNGRFCTDHTDYTEQTLQTLKLFKLQTLLMPHLLNISIVLYHTPAEEWQPLVQELLRSACVHRIYLVDNSPEPISAELVRPLTAAAHQSAERVQVMATGKNLGYGAAHNKAIRETIYDDLPYHLVINSDIQVTAEAIDHLLSVMQANPLIGQLLPRVVDSEGREQYVCKLLPTPMDLIRRVVLGRHIDSSSRNARFELRQLDHSKPINAPYLSGCFMLLRTEALLKAGLFDERFFMYPEDIDLTRRIHRDYLTLYYPSETIVHAHRKASYHSPRMFVIHAANIVRYFCKWGWLFDAERRQMTLTTLPTLL
;
A
#
# COMPACT_ATOMS: atom_id res chain seq x y z
N MET A 1 11.18 42.95 14.55
CA MET A 1 11.74 44.32 14.38
C MET A 1 12.35 44.39 12.99
N THR A 2 11.65 45.03 12.10
CA THR A 2 11.99 45.13 10.69
C THR A 2 12.96 46.32 10.50
N ARG A 3 14.19 46.07 10.05
CA ARG A 3 15.10 47.11 9.61
C ARG A 3 14.96 47.32 8.10
N ILE A 4 14.44 48.47 7.72
CA ILE A 4 14.40 48.96 6.33
C ILE A 4 15.76 49.58 6.02
N THR A 5 16.53 49.03 5.08
CA THR A 5 17.69 49.70 4.48
C THR A 5 17.26 50.41 3.20
N ARG A 6 17.67 51.69 3.10
CA ARG A 6 17.51 52.56 1.94
C ARG A 6 18.33 52.02 0.75
N ASN A 7 17.73 51.25 -0.12
CA ASN A 7 18.03 51.15 -1.55
C ASN A 7 17.16 50.03 -2.10
N GLY A 8 16.10 50.38 -2.80
CA GLY A 8 15.10 49.46 -3.34
C GLY A 8 15.67 48.54 -4.42
N ARG A 9 16.20 47.41 -4.00
CA ARG A 9 16.37 46.20 -4.83
C ARG A 9 15.78 45.06 -4.08
N PHE A 10 14.69 44.53 -4.59
CA PHE A 10 14.17 43.21 -4.21
C PHE A 10 15.19 42.17 -4.66
N CYS A 11 15.98 41.65 -3.76
CA CYS A 11 16.69 40.40 -3.97
C CYS A 11 15.68 39.26 -3.67
N THR A 12 15.19 38.64 -4.71
CA THR A 12 14.42 37.41 -4.63
C THR A 12 15.42 36.25 -4.39
N ASP A 13 15.47 35.73 -3.16
CA ASP A 13 16.20 34.54 -2.77
C ASP A 13 15.59 33.27 -3.42
N HIS A 14 15.66 33.18 -4.75
CA HIS A 14 15.30 31.96 -5.47
C HIS A 14 16.46 31.00 -5.66
N THR A 15 17.68 31.38 -5.35
CA THR A 15 18.89 30.54 -5.49
C THR A 15 19.15 29.65 -4.31
N ASP A 16 18.77 30.02 -3.09
CA ASP A 16 19.00 29.25 -1.89
C ASP A 16 18.10 27.99 -1.79
N TYR A 17 16.86 28.07 -2.30
CA TYR A 17 15.95 26.92 -2.33
C TYR A 17 16.40 25.82 -3.30
N THR A 18 17.04 26.17 -4.39
CA THR A 18 17.51 25.19 -5.40
C THR A 18 18.80 24.48 -4.94
N GLU A 19 19.72 25.16 -4.25
CA GLU A 19 20.93 24.53 -3.72
C GLU A 19 20.64 23.61 -2.52
N GLN A 20 19.78 24.01 -1.61
CA GLN A 20 19.34 23.15 -0.50
C GLN A 20 18.59 21.93 -1.01
N THR A 21 17.73 22.08 -2.01
CA THR A 21 17.01 20.93 -2.63
C THR A 21 17.98 20.00 -3.35
N LEU A 22 18.98 20.53 -4.06
CA LEU A 22 20.03 19.73 -4.73
C LEU A 22 20.99 19.08 -3.74
N GLN A 23 21.32 19.71 -2.63
CA GLN A 23 22.11 19.10 -1.56
C GLN A 23 21.31 18.00 -0.85
N THR A 24 20.04 18.22 -0.59
CA THR A 24 19.15 17.22 -0.01
C THR A 24 19.00 16.01 -0.95
N LEU A 25 18.84 16.24 -2.25
CA LEU A 25 18.81 15.18 -3.28
C LEU A 25 20.14 14.42 -3.42
N LYS A 26 21.28 15.12 -3.29
CA LYS A 26 22.62 14.49 -3.32
C LYS A 26 22.90 13.67 -2.06
N LEU A 27 22.55 14.19 -0.89
CA LEU A 27 22.61 13.45 0.38
C LEU A 27 21.69 12.24 0.36
N PHE A 28 20.51 12.39 -0.20
CA PHE A 28 19.53 11.32 -0.42
C PHE A 28 20.09 10.22 -1.33
N LYS A 29 20.68 10.54 -2.48
CA LYS A 29 21.34 9.58 -3.36
C LYS A 29 22.53 8.88 -2.69
N LEU A 30 23.30 9.58 -1.85
CA LEU A 30 24.41 8.98 -1.09
C LEU A 30 23.91 8.05 0.03
N GLN A 31 22.82 8.39 0.72
CA GLN A 31 22.22 7.54 1.75
C GLN A 31 21.60 6.28 1.14
N THR A 32 20.94 6.39 -0.03
CA THR A 32 20.38 5.23 -0.75
C THR A 32 21.49 4.29 -1.24
N LEU A 33 22.65 4.81 -1.61
CA LEU A 33 23.85 4.02 -1.96
C LEU A 33 24.51 3.31 -0.77
N LEU A 34 24.23 3.75 0.48
CA LEU A 34 24.82 3.21 1.70
C LEU A 34 23.93 2.21 2.45
N MET A 35 22.68 1.99 2.01
CA MET A 35 21.72 1.10 2.68
C MET A 35 21.14 0.06 1.71
N PRO A 36 21.92 -0.94 1.28
CA PRO A 36 21.36 -2.04 0.47
C PRO A 36 20.47 -2.94 1.33
N HIS A 37 19.36 -3.42 0.73
CA HIS A 37 18.58 -4.56 1.22
C HIS A 37 17.75 -4.34 2.49
N LEU A 38 16.84 -3.36 2.47
CA LEU A 38 15.97 -3.06 3.63
C LEU A 38 14.54 -3.59 3.48
N LEU A 39 14.15 -4.04 2.28
CA LEU A 39 12.77 -4.27 1.89
C LEU A 39 12.58 -5.66 1.27
N ASN A 40 11.74 -6.48 1.87
CA ASN A 40 11.15 -7.61 1.19
C ASN A 40 9.80 -7.23 0.59
N ILE A 41 9.46 -7.86 -0.52
CA ILE A 41 8.22 -7.61 -1.27
C ILE A 41 7.46 -8.91 -1.43
N SER A 42 6.14 -8.88 -1.30
CA SER A 42 5.26 -10.00 -1.63
C SER A 42 4.24 -9.64 -2.69
N ILE A 43 4.13 -10.51 -3.70
CA ILE A 43 3.15 -10.45 -4.77
C ILE A 43 2.38 -11.77 -4.73
N VAL A 44 1.06 -11.71 -4.54
CA VAL A 44 0.22 -12.91 -4.53
C VAL A 44 -0.31 -13.16 -5.93
N LEU A 45 -0.10 -14.38 -6.43
CA LEU A 45 -0.53 -14.84 -7.74
C LEU A 45 -1.61 -15.91 -7.59
N TYR A 46 -2.61 -15.91 -8.46
CA TYR A 46 -3.62 -16.96 -8.56
C TYR A 46 -4.09 -17.09 -10.00
N HIS A 47 -3.58 -18.08 -10.72
CA HIS A 47 -3.76 -18.21 -12.18
C HIS A 47 -3.41 -16.93 -12.95
N THR A 48 -2.43 -16.17 -12.44
CA THR A 48 -2.03 -14.88 -13.00
C THR A 48 -1.05 -15.11 -14.15
N PRO A 49 -1.34 -14.60 -15.36
CA PRO A 49 -0.45 -14.75 -16.51
C PRO A 49 0.87 -14.00 -16.28
N ALA A 50 1.96 -14.51 -16.86
CA ALA A 50 3.30 -13.98 -16.63
C ALA A 50 3.45 -12.52 -17.11
N GLU A 51 2.78 -12.16 -18.18
CA GLU A 51 2.78 -10.82 -18.79
C GLU A 51 2.23 -9.74 -17.83
N GLU A 52 1.50 -10.13 -16.79
CA GLU A 52 0.96 -9.19 -15.81
C GLU A 52 2.00 -8.85 -14.73
N TRP A 53 2.67 -9.84 -14.16
CA TRP A 53 3.55 -9.65 -13.01
C TRP A 53 5.04 -9.52 -13.35
N GLN A 54 5.49 -10.07 -14.49
CA GLN A 54 6.93 -10.00 -14.86
C GLN A 54 7.45 -8.56 -15.04
N PRO A 55 6.73 -7.62 -15.70
CA PRO A 55 7.21 -6.24 -15.82
C PRO A 55 7.37 -5.56 -14.45
N LEU A 56 6.44 -5.81 -13.52
CA LEU A 56 6.53 -5.30 -12.15
C LEU A 56 7.77 -5.84 -11.44
N VAL A 57 8.00 -7.16 -11.50
CA VAL A 57 9.17 -7.78 -10.85
C VAL A 57 10.48 -7.24 -11.43
N GLN A 58 10.57 -7.07 -12.77
CA GLN A 58 11.75 -6.48 -13.42
C GLN A 58 12.02 -5.06 -12.91
N GLU A 59 10.98 -4.26 -12.76
CA GLU A 59 11.13 -2.89 -12.29
C GLU A 59 11.55 -2.85 -10.81
N LEU A 60 10.92 -3.67 -9.95
CA LEU A 60 11.26 -3.76 -8.53
C LEU A 60 12.70 -4.24 -8.29
N LEU A 61 13.23 -5.12 -9.14
CA LEU A 61 14.62 -5.60 -9.05
C LEU A 61 15.66 -4.50 -9.35
N ARG A 62 15.28 -3.39 -9.98
CA ARG A 62 16.18 -2.24 -10.23
C ARG A 62 16.45 -1.43 -8.97
N SER A 63 15.55 -1.48 -7.97
CA SER A 63 15.77 -0.83 -6.69
C SER A 63 16.87 -1.54 -5.89
N ALA A 64 17.86 -0.77 -5.41
CA ALA A 64 18.91 -1.27 -4.53
C ALA A 64 18.40 -1.58 -3.12
N CYS A 65 17.29 -1.00 -2.71
CA CYS A 65 16.69 -1.20 -1.39
C CYS A 65 15.97 -2.55 -1.26
N VAL A 66 15.60 -3.19 -2.38
CA VAL A 66 14.89 -4.48 -2.39
C VAL A 66 15.86 -5.61 -2.07
N HIS A 67 15.60 -6.32 -0.99
CA HIS A 67 16.34 -7.53 -0.61
C HIS A 67 15.82 -8.73 -1.40
N ARG A 68 14.51 -9.03 -1.27
CA ARG A 68 13.90 -10.20 -1.91
C ARG A 68 12.46 -9.93 -2.32
N ILE A 69 12.05 -10.53 -3.45
CA ILE A 69 10.68 -10.53 -3.95
C ILE A 69 10.13 -11.95 -3.81
N TYR A 70 9.05 -12.11 -3.07
CA TYR A 70 8.33 -13.36 -2.92
C TYR A 70 7.11 -13.37 -3.86
N LEU A 71 7.10 -14.29 -4.81
CA LEU A 71 5.94 -14.62 -5.62
C LEU A 71 5.16 -15.72 -4.89
N VAL A 72 4.14 -15.33 -4.13
CA VAL A 72 3.33 -16.28 -3.37
C VAL A 72 2.22 -16.81 -4.28
N ASP A 73 2.44 -18.00 -4.81
CA ASP A 73 1.53 -18.61 -5.77
C ASP A 73 0.45 -19.42 -5.06
N ASN A 74 -0.76 -18.88 -5.10
CA ASN A 74 -1.97 -19.50 -4.55
C ASN A 74 -2.65 -20.48 -5.53
N SER A 75 -2.06 -20.75 -6.67
CA SER A 75 -2.60 -21.70 -7.66
C SER A 75 -2.41 -23.15 -7.18
N PRO A 76 -3.31 -24.06 -7.53
CA PRO A 76 -3.11 -25.49 -7.27
C PRO A 76 -1.86 -26.04 -7.97
N GLU A 77 -1.59 -25.57 -9.18
CA GLU A 77 -0.39 -25.86 -9.95
C GLU A 77 0.51 -24.62 -9.92
N PRO A 78 1.72 -24.72 -9.35
CA PRO A 78 2.60 -23.57 -9.20
C PRO A 78 3.15 -23.09 -10.54
N ILE A 79 3.48 -21.79 -10.60
CA ILE A 79 4.18 -21.21 -11.75
C ILE A 79 5.52 -21.92 -12.00
N SER A 80 5.85 -22.14 -13.27
CA SER A 80 7.11 -22.76 -13.65
C SER A 80 8.31 -21.90 -13.28
N ALA A 81 9.37 -22.51 -12.74
CA ALA A 81 10.64 -21.84 -12.48
C ALA A 81 11.27 -21.22 -13.74
N GLU A 82 10.92 -21.72 -14.93
CA GLU A 82 11.36 -21.18 -16.21
C GLU A 82 10.87 -19.76 -16.46
N LEU A 83 9.69 -19.38 -15.91
CA LEU A 83 9.14 -18.03 -16.01
C LEU A 83 9.91 -17.03 -15.12
N VAL A 84 10.58 -17.50 -14.08
CA VAL A 84 11.33 -16.66 -13.13
C VAL A 84 12.79 -16.49 -13.56
N ARG A 85 13.39 -17.53 -14.16
CA ARG A 85 14.82 -17.55 -14.56
C ARG A 85 15.24 -16.35 -15.42
N PRO A 86 14.48 -15.89 -16.43
CA PRO A 86 14.89 -14.73 -17.24
C PRO A 86 15.00 -13.44 -16.44
N LEU A 87 14.19 -13.25 -15.39
CA LEU A 87 14.17 -12.05 -14.57
C LEU A 87 15.47 -11.90 -13.77
N THR A 88 15.98 -13.00 -13.23
CA THR A 88 17.21 -13.02 -12.44
C THR A 88 18.47 -12.97 -13.30
N ALA A 89 18.44 -13.55 -14.52
CA ALA A 89 19.54 -13.54 -15.45
C ALA A 89 19.81 -12.14 -16.06
N ALA A 90 18.74 -11.42 -16.42
CA ALA A 90 18.85 -10.09 -17.04
C ALA A 90 19.40 -9.01 -16.10
N ALA A 91 19.21 -9.17 -14.78
CA ALA A 91 19.61 -8.18 -13.79
C ALA A 91 21.06 -8.35 -13.28
N HIS A 92 21.86 -9.32 -13.78
CA HIS A 92 23.15 -9.74 -13.21
C HIS A 92 23.09 -9.93 -11.68
N GLN A 93 21.90 -10.24 -11.16
CA GLN A 93 21.62 -10.35 -9.74
C GLN A 93 21.46 -11.82 -9.39
N SER A 94 21.77 -12.16 -8.15
CA SER A 94 21.67 -13.55 -7.68
C SER A 94 20.24 -14.07 -7.88
N ALA A 95 20.11 -15.31 -8.33
CA ALA A 95 18.83 -16.02 -8.49
C ALA A 95 18.01 -16.05 -7.17
N GLU A 96 18.63 -15.71 -6.05
CA GLU A 96 18.04 -15.68 -4.72
C GLU A 96 17.13 -14.48 -4.46
N ARG A 97 17.20 -13.41 -5.29
CA ARG A 97 16.37 -12.21 -5.09
C ARG A 97 14.89 -12.39 -5.46
N VAL A 98 14.53 -13.42 -6.23
CA VAL A 98 13.13 -13.75 -6.52
C VAL A 98 12.88 -15.18 -6.08
N GLN A 99 11.94 -15.37 -5.17
CA GLN A 99 11.55 -16.67 -4.65
C GLN A 99 10.07 -16.95 -4.91
N VAL A 100 9.78 -18.16 -5.40
CA VAL A 100 8.41 -18.64 -5.54
C VAL A 100 8.03 -19.44 -4.30
N MET A 101 6.92 -19.03 -3.67
CA MET A 101 6.30 -19.73 -2.55
C MET A 101 5.01 -20.39 -3.02
N ALA A 102 5.09 -21.63 -3.48
CA ALA A 102 3.91 -22.41 -3.86
C ALA A 102 3.09 -22.79 -2.61
N THR A 103 1.81 -22.48 -2.63
CA THR A 103 0.91 -22.83 -1.51
C THR A 103 0.11 -24.10 -1.76
N GLY A 104 0.03 -24.55 -3.02
CA GLY A 104 -0.71 -25.75 -3.45
C GLY A 104 -2.24 -25.60 -3.35
N LYS A 105 -2.73 -24.48 -2.86
CA LYS A 105 -4.16 -24.15 -2.75
C LYS A 105 -4.34 -22.66 -2.53
N ASN A 106 -5.52 -22.12 -2.86
CA ASN A 106 -5.83 -20.73 -2.61
C ASN A 106 -6.08 -20.46 -1.11
N LEU A 107 -5.12 -19.81 -0.45
CA LEU A 107 -5.20 -19.44 0.98
C LEU A 107 -5.98 -18.14 1.20
N GLY A 108 -6.30 -17.39 0.13
CA GLY A 108 -6.76 -16.00 0.20
C GLY A 108 -5.61 -15.01 0.22
N TYR A 109 -5.96 -13.71 0.22
CA TYR A 109 -4.99 -12.62 0.04
C TYR A 109 -4.06 -12.47 1.26
N GLY A 110 -4.63 -12.16 2.42
CA GLY A 110 -3.84 -11.86 3.62
C GLY A 110 -3.01 -13.04 4.11
N ALA A 111 -3.57 -14.27 4.09
CA ALA A 111 -2.86 -15.47 4.51
C ALA A 111 -1.66 -15.80 3.60
N ALA A 112 -1.78 -15.52 2.30
CA ALA A 112 -0.68 -15.70 1.36
C ALA A 112 0.44 -14.68 1.63
N HIS A 113 0.12 -13.39 1.76
CA HIS A 113 1.11 -12.36 2.10
C HIS A 113 1.79 -12.62 3.44
N ASN A 114 1.07 -13.15 4.42
CA ASN A 114 1.64 -13.49 5.73
C ASN A 114 2.81 -14.49 5.63
N LYS A 115 2.84 -15.38 4.63
CA LYS A 115 3.98 -16.28 4.42
C LYS A 115 5.26 -15.49 4.18
N ALA A 116 5.23 -14.54 3.25
CA ALA A 116 6.39 -13.70 2.93
C ALA A 116 6.70 -12.67 4.03
N ILE A 117 5.68 -12.14 4.73
CA ILE A 117 5.90 -11.23 5.87
C ILE A 117 6.65 -11.94 6.99
N ARG A 118 6.38 -13.23 7.25
CA ARG A 118 7.12 -14.02 8.24
C ARG A 118 8.59 -14.17 7.89
N GLU A 119 8.93 -14.32 6.59
CA GLU A 119 10.33 -14.32 6.15
C GLU A 119 11.00 -12.94 6.37
N THR A 120 10.27 -11.84 6.14
CA THR A 120 10.77 -10.49 6.43
C THR A 120 11.11 -10.32 7.91
N ILE A 121 10.25 -10.84 8.80
CA ILE A 121 10.47 -10.82 10.25
C ILE A 121 11.65 -11.73 10.62
N TYR A 122 11.76 -12.90 10.01
CA TYR A 122 12.86 -13.84 10.23
C TYR A 122 14.20 -13.27 9.79
N ASP A 123 14.23 -12.57 8.65
CA ASP A 123 15.41 -11.89 8.10
C ASP A 123 15.75 -10.58 8.85
N ASP A 124 14.98 -10.21 9.89
CA ASP A 124 15.11 -8.97 10.67
C ASP A 124 15.11 -7.70 9.82
N LEU A 125 14.35 -7.70 8.72
CA LEU A 125 14.27 -6.54 7.84
C LEU A 125 13.23 -5.53 8.32
N PRO A 126 13.54 -4.21 8.24
CA PRO A 126 12.71 -3.18 8.81
C PRO A 126 11.41 -2.90 8.04
N TYR A 127 11.30 -3.35 6.77
CA TYR A 127 10.15 -3.04 5.93
C TYR A 127 9.71 -4.23 5.08
N HIS A 128 8.40 -4.26 4.83
CA HIS A 128 7.75 -5.20 3.89
C HIS A 128 6.79 -4.47 2.98
N LEU A 129 6.82 -4.74 1.67
CA LEU A 129 5.86 -4.24 0.71
C LEU A 129 4.91 -5.35 0.28
N VAL A 130 3.63 -5.15 0.53
CA VAL A 130 2.53 -5.91 -0.06
C VAL A 130 2.08 -5.17 -1.31
N ILE A 131 2.08 -5.82 -2.47
CA ILE A 131 1.72 -5.19 -3.74
C ILE A 131 0.97 -6.17 -4.66
N ASN A 132 -0.04 -5.67 -5.36
CA ASN A 132 -0.77 -6.44 -6.37
C ASN A 132 0.06 -6.63 -7.64
N SER A 133 -0.18 -7.73 -8.36
CA SER A 133 0.50 -8.09 -9.61
C SER A 133 0.25 -7.12 -10.77
N ASP A 134 -0.89 -6.39 -10.75
CA ASP A 134 -1.34 -5.46 -11.79
C ASP A 134 -1.01 -3.98 -11.49
N ILE A 135 -0.07 -3.75 -10.55
CA ILE A 135 0.46 -2.42 -10.26
C ILE A 135 1.65 -2.09 -11.18
N GLN A 136 1.68 -0.84 -11.64
CA GLN A 136 2.85 -0.26 -12.30
C GLN A 136 3.44 0.81 -11.38
N VAL A 137 4.70 0.65 -11.04
CA VAL A 137 5.48 1.53 -10.14
C VAL A 137 6.92 1.54 -10.60
N THR A 138 7.64 2.64 -10.43
CA THR A 138 9.08 2.71 -10.75
C THR A 138 9.95 2.37 -9.54
N ALA A 139 11.17 1.91 -9.78
CA ALA A 139 12.15 1.63 -8.74
C ALA A 139 12.45 2.89 -7.91
N GLU A 140 12.55 4.04 -8.57
CA GLU A 140 12.79 5.34 -7.93
C GLU A 140 11.66 5.73 -6.98
N ALA A 141 10.41 5.45 -7.35
CA ALA A 141 9.25 5.69 -6.47
C ALA A 141 9.32 4.80 -5.21
N ILE A 142 9.71 3.53 -5.35
CA ILE A 142 9.90 2.64 -4.20
C ILE A 142 10.98 3.18 -3.26
N ASP A 143 12.14 3.57 -3.81
CA ASP A 143 13.26 4.10 -3.04
C ASP A 143 12.87 5.40 -2.32
N HIS A 144 12.12 6.29 -2.98
CA HIS A 144 11.62 7.52 -2.36
C HIS A 144 10.61 7.25 -1.24
N LEU A 145 9.60 6.40 -1.49
CA LEU A 145 8.61 6.04 -0.46
C LEU A 145 9.27 5.40 0.77
N LEU A 146 10.28 4.55 0.55
CA LEU A 146 11.05 3.93 1.64
C LEU A 146 11.79 4.98 2.45
N SER A 147 12.38 5.99 1.80
CA SER A 147 13.08 7.08 2.50
C SER A 147 12.14 7.91 3.37
N VAL A 148 10.91 8.13 2.92
CA VAL A 148 9.87 8.81 3.74
C VAL A 148 9.57 7.99 4.99
N MET A 149 9.47 6.66 4.86
CA MET A 149 9.31 5.75 6.01
C MET A 149 10.50 5.81 6.97
N GLN A 150 11.73 5.88 6.44
CA GLN A 150 12.96 6.00 7.24
C GLN A 150 13.04 7.33 7.99
N ALA A 151 12.68 8.43 7.32
CA ALA A 151 12.71 9.77 7.90
C ALA A 151 11.69 9.98 9.03
N ASN A 152 10.61 9.19 9.05
CA ASN A 152 9.57 9.31 10.06
C ASN A 152 9.22 7.95 10.69
N PRO A 153 9.74 7.64 11.89
CA PRO A 153 9.49 6.37 12.58
C PRO A 153 8.03 6.18 13.03
N LEU A 154 7.23 7.24 13.05
CA LEU A 154 5.81 7.13 13.39
C LEU A 154 4.96 6.54 12.25
N ILE A 155 5.48 6.47 11.01
CA ILE A 155 4.74 5.86 9.90
C ILE A 155 4.84 4.34 10.00
N GLY A 156 3.71 3.68 10.24
CA GLY A 156 3.59 2.22 10.24
C GLY A 156 3.16 1.64 8.89
N GLN A 157 2.41 2.41 8.11
CA GLN A 157 1.95 2.05 6.77
C GLN A 157 1.95 3.27 5.86
N LEU A 158 2.38 3.10 4.60
CA LEU A 158 2.37 4.15 3.59
C LEU A 158 1.77 3.62 2.29
N LEU A 159 0.94 4.44 1.65
CA LEU A 159 0.30 4.20 0.35
C LEU A 159 0.47 5.45 -0.52
N PRO A 160 1.03 5.34 -1.74
CA PRO A 160 1.11 6.46 -2.68
C PRO A 160 -0.25 6.79 -3.31
N ARG A 161 -0.28 7.82 -4.15
CA ARG A 161 -1.43 8.12 -5.01
C ARG A 161 -1.62 6.99 -6.00
N VAL A 162 -2.87 6.55 -6.17
CA VAL A 162 -3.23 5.48 -7.09
C VAL A 162 -4.13 6.03 -8.18
N VAL A 163 -3.78 5.77 -9.43
CA VAL A 163 -4.60 6.10 -10.59
C VAL A 163 -4.92 4.84 -11.41
N ASP A 164 -5.97 4.90 -12.21
CA ASP A 164 -6.24 3.85 -13.20
C ASP A 164 -5.40 4.03 -14.48
N SER A 165 -5.56 3.12 -15.44
CA SER A 165 -4.86 3.17 -16.74
C SER A 165 -5.20 4.41 -17.58
N GLU A 166 -6.26 5.14 -17.25
CA GLU A 166 -6.66 6.39 -17.90
C GLU A 166 -6.22 7.62 -17.11
N GLY A 167 -5.44 7.44 -16.03
CA GLY A 167 -4.94 8.52 -15.17
C GLY A 167 -5.98 9.07 -14.19
N ARG A 168 -7.15 8.45 -14.04
CA ARG A 168 -8.19 8.88 -13.11
C ARG A 168 -7.86 8.39 -11.70
N GLU A 169 -8.01 9.26 -10.72
CA GLU A 169 -7.71 8.94 -9.32
C GLU A 169 -8.63 7.84 -8.78
N GLN A 170 -8.00 6.87 -8.13
CA GLN A 170 -8.69 5.86 -7.31
C GLN A 170 -8.61 6.31 -5.85
N TYR A 171 -9.76 6.61 -5.24
CA TYR A 171 -9.82 7.03 -3.84
C TYR A 171 -9.52 5.87 -2.90
N VAL A 172 -8.24 5.65 -2.64
CA VAL A 172 -7.69 4.48 -1.92
C VAL A 172 -7.50 4.70 -0.43
N CYS A 173 -7.56 5.95 0.06
CA CYS A 173 -7.62 6.28 1.48
C CYS A 173 -9.06 6.59 1.89
N LYS A 174 -9.52 5.99 3.01
CA LYS A 174 -10.94 5.98 3.36
C LYS A 174 -11.14 6.03 4.88
N LEU A 175 -12.34 6.35 5.31
CA LEU A 175 -12.79 6.11 6.67
C LEU A 175 -13.00 4.61 6.93
N LEU A 176 -13.07 4.21 8.19
CA LEU A 176 -13.54 2.87 8.53
C LEU A 176 -15.02 2.72 8.15
N PRO A 177 -15.38 1.61 7.48
CA PRO A 177 -16.73 1.43 6.97
C PRO A 177 -17.74 1.21 8.10
N THR A 178 -18.95 1.72 7.90
CA THR A 178 -20.14 1.25 8.63
C THR A 178 -20.72 0.02 7.93
N PRO A 179 -21.58 -0.78 8.61
CA PRO A 179 -22.28 -1.88 7.94
C PRO A 179 -23.02 -1.44 6.68
N MET A 180 -23.65 -0.25 6.73
CA MET A 180 -24.39 0.30 5.61
C MET A 180 -23.47 0.65 4.41
N ASP A 181 -22.23 1.09 4.66
CA ASP A 181 -21.30 1.43 3.58
C ASP A 181 -20.89 0.17 2.80
N LEU A 182 -20.61 -0.94 3.51
CA LEU A 182 -20.24 -2.20 2.85
C LEU A 182 -21.44 -2.89 2.19
N ILE A 183 -22.60 -2.93 2.85
CA ILE A 183 -23.83 -3.52 2.29
C ILE A 183 -24.20 -2.79 0.99
N ARG A 184 -24.19 -1.45 0.99
CA ARG A 184 -24.49 -0.67 -0.21
C ARG A 184 -23.52 -0.93 -1.35
N ARG A 185 -22.22 -1.09 -1.05
CA ARG A 185 -21.20 -1.42 -2.06
C ARG A 185 -21.46 -2.79 -2.71
N VAL A 186 -21.86 -3.76 -1.91
CA VAL A 186 -22.18 -5.11 -2.38
C VAL A 186 -23.47 -5.13 -3.21
N VAL A 187 -24.52 -4.39 -2.77
CA VAL A 187 -25.84 -4.41 -3.41
C VAL A 187 -25.93 -3.47 -4.61
N LEU A 188 -25.40 -2.25 -4.51
CA LEU A 188 -25.56 -1.19 -5.52
C LEU A 188 -24.36 -1.05 -6.46
N GLY A 189 -23.22 -1.70 -6.15
CA GLY A 189 -22.05 -1.69 -7.00
C GLY A 189 -21.64 -0.26 -7.43
N ARG A 190 -21.48 -0.03 -8.74
CA ARG A 190 -21.01 1.25 -9.32
C ARG A 190 -21.99 2.42 -9.14
N HIS A 191 -23.27 2.17 -8.92
CA HIS A 191 -24.28 3.25 -8.74
C HIS A 191 -24.09 4.04 -7.44
N ILE A 192 -23.14 3.66 -6.60
CA ILE A 192 -22.80 4.36 -5.35
C ILE A 192 -21.96 5.63 -5.57
N ASP A 193 -21.21 5.73 -6.68
CA ASP A 193 -20.14 6.72 -6.84
C ASP A 193 -20.58 8.18 -6.71
N SER A 194 -21.84 8.51 -7.03
CA SER A 194 -22.39 9.86 -6.99
C SER A 194 -22.98 10.27 -5.63
N SER A 195 -23.02 9.38 -4.61
CA SER A 195 -23.65 9.72 -3.35
C SER A 195 -22.71 10.53 -2.42
N SER A 196 -23.25 11.56 -1.75
CA SER A 196 -22.52 12.36 -0.75
C SER A 196 -21.94 11.49 0.37
N ARG A 197 -22.62 10.41 0.73
CA ARG A 197 -22.16 9.44 1.73
C ARG A 197 -20.91 8.70 1.25
N ASN A 198 -20.86 8.28 -0.02
CA ASN A 198 -19.69 7.62 -0.59
C ASN A 198 -18.52 8.60 -0.69
N ALA A 199 -18.77 9.83 -1.10
CA ALA A 199 -17.76 10.89 -1.13
C ALA A 199 -17.13 11.11 0.25
N ARG A 200 -17.96 11.13 1.32
CA ARG A 200 -17.46 11.21 2.70
C ARG A 200 -16.64 9.97 3.10
N PHE A 201 -17.12 8.78 2.78
CA PHE A 201 -16.42 7.52 3.08
C PHE A 201 -15.05 7.46 2.40
N GLU A 202 -14.96 7.91 1.16
CA GLU A 202 -13.74 7.95 0.34
C GLU A 202 -12.92 9.23 0.54
N LEU A 203 -13.24 10.04 1.55
CA LEU A 203 -12.52 11.27 1.90
C LEU A 203 -12.36 12.26 0.71
N ARG A 204 -13.25 12.21 -0.30
CA ARG A 204 -13.15 13.02 -1.54
C ARG A 204 -13.18 14.54 -1.27
N GLN A 205 -13.65 14.97 -0.11
CA GLN A 205 -13.65 16.37 0.32
C GLN A 205 -12.32 16.87 0.84
N LEU A 206 -11.35 15.98 1.11
CA LEU A 206 -10.01 16.36 1.52
C LEU A 206 -9.14 16.72 0.29
N ASP A 207 -8.10 17.50 0.54
CA ASP A 207 -7.11 17.86 -0.48
C ASP A 207 -6.15 16.67 -0.69
N HIS A 208 -6.44 15.87 -1.73
CA HIS A 208 -5.64 14.69 -2.10
C HIS A 208 -4.27 15.04 -2.71
N SER A 209 -3.91 16.32 -2.83
CA SER A 209 -2.54 16.73 -3.15
C SER A 209 -1.62 16.73 -1.93
N LYS A 210 -2.17 16.52 -0.73
CA LYS A 210 -1.45 16.51 0.55
C LYS A 210 -1.49 15.14 1.21
N PRO A 211 -0.52 14.84 2.10
CA PRO A 211 -0.55 13.62 2.90
C PRO A 211 -1.78 13.56 3.79
N ILE A 212 -2.44 12.39 3.84
CA ILE A 212 -3.63 12.14 4.67
C ILE A 212 -3.37 10.95 5.59
N ASN A 213 -3.50 11.15 6.90
CA ASN A 213 -3.49 10.04 7.86
C ASN A 213 -4.89 9.45 7.96
N ALA A 214 -5.12 8.28 7.36
CA ALA A 214 -6.44 7.67 7.24
C ALA A 214 -6.48 6.26 7.85
N PRO A 215 -7.57 5.90 8.57
CA PRO A 215 -7.66 4.61 9.26
C PRO A 215 -7.92 3.41 8.34
N TYR A 216 -8.11 3.65 7.05
CA TYR A 216 -8.21 2.64 6.01
C TYR A 216 -7.45 3.06 4.76
N LEU A 217 -6.43 2.31 4.41
CA LEU A 217 -5.70 2.37 3.15
C LEU A 217 -5.90 1.06 2.39
N SER A 218 -6.08 1.16 1.06
CA SER A 218 -6.30 -0.02 0.20
C SER A 218 -5.14 -1.00 0.23
N GLY A 219 -5.46 -2.29 0.19
CA GLY A 219 -4.51 -3.38 0.16
C GLY A 219 -3.70 -3.52 -1.13
N CYS A 220 -4.02 -2.77 -2.20
CA CYS A 220 -3.33 -2.93 -3.49
C CYS A 220 -1.82 -2.58 -3.44
N PHE A 221 -1.44 -1.71 -2.50
CA PHE A 221 -0.05 -1.34 -2.19
C PHE A 221 0.04 -0.97 -0.71
N MET A 222 0.80 -1.71 0.08
CA MET A 222 1.00 -1.44 1.50
C MET A 222 2.50 -1.52 1.81
N LEU A 223 3.17 -0.36 1.90
CA LEU A 223 4.53 -0.31 2.42
C LEU A 223 4.46 -0.26 3.95
N LEU A 224 4.90 -1.33 4.59
CA LEU A 224 4.68 -1.63 6.01
C LEU A 224 6.00 -1.60 6.78
N ARG A 225 5.99 -1.01 7.96
CA ARG A 225 7.07 -1.12 8.95
C ARG A 225 6.93 -2.45 9.70
N THR A 226 7.99 -3.24 9.76
CA THR A 226 7.98 -4.55 10.44
C THR A 226 7.67 -4.41 11.93
N GLU A 227 8.18 -3.39 12.60
CA GLU A 227 7.87 -3.09 14.00
C GLU A 227 6.36 -2.85 14.22
N ALA A 228 5.71 -2.12 13.30
CA ALA A 228 4.27 -1.91 13.35
C ALA A 228 3.48 -3.23 13.16
N LEU A 229 3.97 -4.11 12.28
CA LEU A 229 3.38 -5.44 12.11
C LEU A 229 3.56 -6.32 13.35
N LEU A 230 4.72 -6.28 14.00
CA LEU A 230 4.95 -7.03 15.25
C LEU A 230 4.02 -6.56 16.37
N LYS A 231 3.74 -5.27 16.45
CA LYS A 231 2.83 -4.70 17.45
C LYS A 231 1.34 -4.93 17.12
N ALA A 232 0.94 -4.68 15.88
CA ALA A 232 -0.45 -4.79 15.46
C ALA A 232 -0.89 -6.25 15.16
N GLY A 233 0.07 -7.15 14.91
CA GLY A 233 -0.14 -8.47 14.34
C GLY A 233 -0.28 -8.43 12.81
N LEU A 234 -0.11 -9.58 12.17
CA LEU A 234 -0.17 -9.77 10.72
C LEU A 234 -1.62 -9.70 10.21
N PHE A 235 -1.84 -9.96 8.92
CA PHE A 235 -3.20 -10.14 8.39
C PHE A 235 -3.96 -11.21 9.18
N ASP A 236 -5.22 -10.95 9.47
CA ASP A 236 -6.11 -11.91 10.11
C ASP A 236 -6.55 -12.95 9.05
N GLU A 237 -5.98 -14.14 9.12
CA GLU A 237 -6.16 -15.20 8.13
C GLU A 237 -7.58 -15.76 8.06
N ARG A 238 -8.47 -15.37 8.99
CA ARG A 238 -9.91 -15.68 8.91
C ARG A 238 -10.61 -14.97 7.76
N PHE A 239 -10.02 -13.87 7.27
CA PHE A 239 -10.49 -13.17 6.08
C PHE A 239 -9.81 -13.77 4.85
N PHE A 240 -10.58 -14.48 4.03
CA PHE A 240 -10.06 -15.04 2.79
C PHE A 240 -9.71 -13.95 1.77
N MET A 241 -10.62 -12.97 1.60
CA MET A 241 -10.49 -11.81 0.72
C MET A 241 -11.51 -10.76 1.13
N TYR A 242 -11.07 -9.49 1.26
CA TYR A 242 -11.89 -8.41 1.81
C TYR A 242 -12.49 -8.76 3.18
N PRO A 243 -12.40 -7.99 4.21
CA PRO A 243 -11.71 -6.70 4.44
C PRO A 243 -10.43 -6.85 5.28
N GLU A 244 -9.54 -7.75 4.93
CA GLU A 244 -8.27 -8.00 5.64
C GLU A 244 -7.37 -6.77 5.67
N ASP A 245 -7.38 -5.95 4.60
CA ASP A 245 -6.64 -4.70 4.48
C ASP A 245 -7.20 -3.63 5.43
N ILE A 246 -8.52 -3.52 5.53
CA ILE A 246 -9.19 -2.64 6.48
C ILE A 246 -8.83 -3.02 7.92
N ASP A 247 -8.87 -4.32 8.22
CA ASP A 247 -8.56 -4.85 9.55
C ASP A 247 -7.12 -4.57 9.96
N LEU A 248 -6.16 -4.82 9.06
CA LEU A 248 -4.75 -4.61 9.34
C LEU A 248 -4.43 -3.11 9.47
N THR A 249 -4.88 -2.28 8.51
CA THR A 249 -4.66 -0.83 8.56
C THR A 249 -5.24 -0.23 9.84
N ARG A 250 -6.46 -0.62 10.23
CA ARG A 250 -7.10 -0.17 11.47
C ARG A 250 -6.26 -0.52 12.70
N ARG A 251 -5.68 -1.72 12.77
CA ARG A 251 -4.83 -2.14 13.90
C ARG A 251 -3.53 -1.36 13.96
N ILE A 252 -2.90 -1.10 12.81
CA ILE A 252 -1.69 -0.28 12.71
C ILE A 252 -1.99 1.17 13.11
N HIS A 253 -3.14 1.72 12.68
CA HIS A 253 -3.55 3.11 12.93
C HIS A 253 -3.74 3.46 14.41
N ARG A 254 -3.79 2.48 15.31
CA ARG A 254 -3.87 2.70 16.76
C ARG A 254 -2.61 3.35 17.33
N ASP A 255 -1.47 2.95 16.80
CA ASP A 255 -0.16 3.27 17.38
C ASP A 255 0.77 3.98 16.39
N TYR A 256 0.46 3.94 15.09
CA TYR A 256 1.27 4.48 14.02
C TYR A 256 0.42 5.31 13.05
N LEU A 257 1.07 6.16 12.28
CA LEU A 257 0.45 6.83 11.14
C LEU A 257 0.24 5.81 10.00
N THR A 258 -0.95 5.82 9.42
CA THR A 258 -1.28 5.13 8.18
C THR A 258 -1.49 6.18 7.11
N LEU A 259 -0.42 6.41 6.33
CA LEU A 259 -0.26 7.63 5.55
C LEU A 259 -0.53 7.40 4.06
N TYR A 260 -1.53 8.09 3.51
CA TYR A 260 -1.62 8.34 2.08
C TYR A 260 -0.63 9.45 1.73
N TYR A 261 0.29 9.19 0.77
CA TYR A 261 1.37 10.08 0.40
C TYR A 261 1.38 10.34 -1.10
N PRO A 262 0.82 11.48 -1.57
CA PRO A 262 0.52 11.72 -2.99
C PRO A 262 1.70 12.19 -3.84
N SER A 263 2.90 12.38 -3.25
CA SER A 263 4.09 12.82 -4.00
C SER A 263 4.58 11.78 -5.00
N GLU A 264 4.23 10.50 -4.77
CA GLU A 264 4.44 9.43 -5.73
C GLU A 264 3.09 8.93 -6.25
N THR A 265 3.08 8.52 -7.53
CA THR A 265 1.88 8.00 -8.18
C THR A 265 2.16 6.62 -8.77
N ILE A 266 1.27 5.68 -8.50
CA ILE A 266 1.29 4.34 -9.09
C ILE A 266 0.04 4.13 -9.95
N VAL A 267 0.16 3.26 -10.96
CA VAL A 267 -0.99 2.88 -11.79
C VAL A 267 -1.49 1.51 -11.37
N HIS A 268 -2.79 1.40 -11.10
CA HIS A 268 -3.46 0.14 -10.78
C HIS A 268 -4.44 -0.19 -11.90
N ALA A 269 -4.08 -1.12 -12.75
CA ALA A 269 -4.84 -1.44 -13.97
C ALA A 269 -6.23 -2.03 -13.69
N HIS A 270 -6.49 -2.47 -12.46
CA HIS A 270 -7.75 -2.96 -11.92
C HIS A 270 -8.54 -3.86 -12.86
N ARG A 271 -8.04 -5.07 -13.12
CA ARG A 271 -8.78 -6.11 -13.82
C ARG A 271 -9.88 -6.66 -12.90
N LYS A 272 -11.13 -6.29 -13.19
CA LYS A 272 -12.35 -6.60 -12.41
C LYS A 272 -12.74 -8.09 -12.39
N ALA A 273 -11.80 -9.02 -12.35
CA ALA A 273 -12.08 -10.45 -12.46
C ALA A 273 -12.90 -11.03 -11.28
N SER A 274 -12.86 -10.39 -10.11
CA SER A 274 -13.39 -10.98 -8.87
C SER A 274 -14.89 -10.76 -8.61
N TYR A 275 -15.55 -9.85 -9.31
CA TYR A 275 -16.93 -9.44 -8.96
C TYR A 275 -18.06 -10.28 -9.57
N HIS A 276 -17.75 -11.23 -10.46
CA HIS A 276 -18.80 -11.93 -11.24
C HIS A 276 -19.12 -13.37 -10.77
N SER A 277 -18.44 -13.87 -9.74
CA SER A 277 -18.69 -15.22 -9.22
C SER A 277 -19.62 -15.20 -8.02
N PRO A 278 -20.76 -15.96 -8.04
CA PRO A 278 -21.63 -16.13 -6.87
C PRO A 278 -20.89 -16.62 -5.61
N ARG A 279 -19.87 -17.46 -5.81
CA ARG A 279 -19.02 -17.96 -4.73
C ARG A 279 -18.24 -16.81 -4.06
N MET A 280 -17.68 -15.89 -4.86
CA MET A 280 -16.97 -14.72 -4.33
C MET A 280 -17.90 -13.78 -3.60
N PHE A 281 -19.13 -13.61 -4.06
CA PHE A 281 -20.15 -12.83 -3.35
C PHE A 281 -20.42 -13.39 -1.95
N VAL A 282 -20.62 -14.71 -1.82
CA VAL A 282 -20.84 -15.37 -0.52
C VAL A 282 -19.64 -15.20 0.40
N ILE A 283 -18.42 -15.38 -0.11
CA ILE A 283 -17.17 -15.18 0.65
C ILE A 283 -17.09 -13.73 1.14
N HIS A 284 -17.37 -12.76 0.28
CA HIS A 284 -17.34 -11.34 0.62
C HIS A 284 -18.37 -11.01 1.71
N ALA A 285 -19.61 -11.48 1.55
CA ALA A 285 -20.66 -11.30 2.56
C ALA A 285 -20.28 -11.93 3.91
N ALA A 286 -19.76 -13.15 3.91
CA ALA A 286 -19.31 -13.82 5.13
C ALA A 286 -18.17 -13.07 5.82
N ASN A 287 -17.21 -12.54 5.06
CA ASN A 287 -16.10 -11.75 5.62
C ASN A 287 -16.54 -10.39 6.16
N ILE A 288 -17.53 -9.74 5.54
CA ILE A 288 -18.16 -8.54 6.09
C ILE A 288 -18.81 -8.83 7.45
N VAL A 289 -19.55 -9.93 7.54
CA VAL A 289 -20.14 -10.38 8.82
C VAL A 289 -19.04 -10.60 9.86
N ARG A 290 -17.97 -11.33 9.53
CA ARG A 290 -16.82 -11.55 10.44
C ARG A 290 -16.19 -10.25 10.90
N TYR A 291 -16.01 -9.27 9.99
CA TYR A 291 -15.44 -7.97 10.31
C TYR A 291 -16.27 -7.24 11.35
N PHE A 292 -17.60 -7.15 11.16
CA PHE A 292 -18.47 -6.48 12.13
C PHE A 292 -18.69 -7.28 13.41
N CYS A 293 -18.60 -8.61 13.39
CA CYS A 293 -18.56 -9.42 14.61
C CYS A 293 -17.27 -9.18 15.42
N LYS A 294 -16.14 -8.88 14.76
CA LYS A 294 -14.88 -8.54 15.42
C LYS A 294 -14.88 -7.11 15.98
N TRP A 295 -15.42 -6.14 15.23
CA TRP A 295 -15.25 -4.72 15.52
C TRP A 295 -16.51 -4.00 16.03
N GLY A 296 -17.65 -4.65 15.96
CA GLY A 296 -18.95 -4.09 16.35
C GLY A 296 -19.76 -3.61 15.14
N TRP A 297 -21.05 -3.89 15.20
CA TRP A 297 -22.01 -3.52 14.14
C TRP A 297 -22.46 -2.07 14.23
N LEU A 298 -23.03 -1.68 15.35
CA LEU A 298 -23.61 -0.35 15.57
C LEU A 298 -22.74 0.50 16.48
N PHE A 299 -22.24 -0.09 17.57
CA PHE A 299 -21.46 0.60 18.59
C PHE A 299 -19.97 0.23 18.41
N ASP A 300 -19.24 1.12 17.73
CA ASP A 300 -17.79 1.02 17.51
C ASP A 300 -17.20 2.40 17.86
N ALA A 301 -16.85 2.56 19.14
CA ALA A 301 -16.31 3.80 19.68
C ALA A 301 -14.98 4.18 19.01
N GLU A 302 -14.14 3.18 18.71
CA GLU A 302 -12.85 3.38 18.04
C GLU A 302 -13.04 3.90 16.62
N ARG A 303 -13.94 3.31 15.81
CA ARG A 303 -14.30 3.82 14.49
C ARG A 303 -14.75 5.27 14.56
N ARG A 304 -15.60 5.60 15.53
CA ARG A 304 -16.08 6.98 15.74
C ARG A 304 -14.93 7.92 16.06
N GLN A 305 -14.04 7.54 16.96
CA GLN A 305 -12.88 8.34 17.33
C GLN A 305 -11.95 8.56 16.12
N MET A 306 -11.55 7.50 15.40
CA MET A 306 -10.71 7.60 14.22
C MET A 306 -11.34 8.47 13.13
N THR A 307 -12.67 8.39 12.94
CA THR A 307 -13.38 9.27 12.01
C THR A 307 -13.28 10.75 12.42
N LEU A 308 -13.41 11.06 13.70
CA LEU A 308 -13.30 12.44 14.20
C LEU A 308 -11.87 13.00 14.07
N THR A 309 -10.87 12.18 14.31
CA THR A 309 -9.46 12.59 14.17
C THR A 309 -9.03 12.77 12.72
N THR A 310 -9.59 11.98 11.79
CA THR A 310 -9.31 12.10 10.36
C THR A 310 -10.01 13.31 9.72
N LEU A 311 -11.16 13.72 10.27
CA LEU A 311 -12.00 14.82 9.76
C LEU A 311 -12.14 15.98 10.78
N PRO A 312 -11.06 16.55 11.32
CA PRO A 312 -11.16 17.57 12.37
C PRO A 312 -11.82 18.87 11.92
N THR A 313 -11.96 19.10 10.62
CA THR A 313 -12.43 20.36 10.01
C THR A 313 -13.89 20.32 9.55
N LEU A 314 -14.63 19.23 9.77
CA LEU A 314 -16.03 19.08 9.32
C LEU A 314 -17.07 19.11 10.45
N LEU A 315 -16.66 19.55 11.66
CA LEU A 315 -17.55 19.76 12.81
C LEU A 315 -17.71 21.25 13.11
#